data_4c34f3e13825a3515da017cd6e57ef08
#
_entry.id   4c34f3e13825a3515da017cd6e57ef08
#
_cell.length_a   1.000
_cell.length_b   1.000
_cell.length_c   1.000
_cell.angle_alpha   90.00
_cell.angle_beta   90.00
_cell.angle_gamma   90.00
#
_symmetry.space_group_name_H-M   'P 1'
#
loop_
_entity.id
_entity.type
_entity.pdbx_description
1 polymer ?
#
loop_
_entity_poly.entity_id
_entity_poly.type
_entity_poly.pdbx_seq_one_letter_code
_entity_poly.pdbx_strand_id
1 'polypeptide(L)'
;NLIASRNEENLLSAYQELKFLKCLDQKHTDYEFVKDSSEYHVFSLINSCLSNQVSKSLEILEIMKLNKENEPGIIAVIHQQLDRLEQYKKNPNFFLKGVPRDYLSKLKIKAKKISPPQIKSLRKKIPDLDKDFKTGKAEFWTELRKIIVNFGYI
;
A
#
# COMPACT_ATOMS: atom_id res chain seq x y z
N ASN A 1 -23.97 18.26 -20.83
CA ASN A 1 -22.53 18.42 -20.56
C ASN A 1 -22.03 17.69 -19.30
N LEU A 2 -22.90 17.28 -18.37
CA LEU A 2 -22.54 16.47 -17.18
C LEU A 2 -22.26 14.99 -17.52
N ILE A 3 -22.81 14.49 -18.62
CA ILE A 3 -22.61 13.10 -19.08
C ILE A 3 -21.24 12.93 -19.75
N ALA A 4 -20.75 13.97 -20.43
CA ALA A 4 -19.44 13.95 -21.08
C ALA A 4 -18.30 13.92 -20.06
N SER A 5 -18.39 14.73 -18.99
CA SER A 5 -17.37 14.74 -17.93
C SER A 5 -17.27 13.43 -17.15
N ARG A 6 -18.40 12.74 -16.91
CA ARG A 6 -18.40 11.42 -16.26
C ARG A 6 -17.77 10.33 -17.12
N ASN A 7 -17.92 10.42 -18.45
CA ASN A 7 -17.33 9.45 -19.37
C ASN A 7 -15.81 9.68 -19.54
N GLU A 8 -15.35 10.93 -19.45
CA GLU A 8 -13.91 11.25 -19.49
C GLU A 8 -13.19 10.79 -18.20
N GLU A 9 -13.81 10.97 -17.02
CA GLU A 9 -13.27 10.47 -15.76
C GLU A 9 -13.20 8.93 -15.75
N ASN A 10 -14.22 8.24 -16.27
CA ASN A 10 -14.21 6.78 -16.38
C ASN A 10 -13.20 6.27 -17.41
N LEU A 11 -13.00 6.98 -18.53
CA LEU A 11 -12.01 6.64 -19.55
C LEU A 11 -10.58 6.86 -19.05
N LEU A 12 -10.33 7.92 -18.30
CA LEU A 12 -9.04 8.20 -17.69
C LEU A 12 -8.69 7.17 -16.62
N SER A 13 -9.65 6.79 -15.78
CA SER A 13 -9.51 5.72 -14.79
C SER A 13 -9.21 4.38 -15.46
N ALA A 14 -9.99 4.00 -16.50
CA ALA A 14 -9.76 2.78 -17.26
C ALA A 14 -8.41 2.76 -17.98
N TYR A 15 -7.97 3.90 -18.52
CA TYR A 15 -6.65 4.02 -19.16
C TYR A 15 -5.51 3.91 -18.14
N GLN A 16 -5.66 4.50 -16.97
CA GLN A 16 -4.68 4.38 -15.88
C GLN A 16 -4.61 2.95 -15.35
N GLU A 17 -5.75 2.27 -15.20
CA GLU A 17 -5.82 0.85 -14.85
C GLU A 17 -5.14 -0.04 -15.90
N LEU A 18 -5.39 0.20 -17.19
CA LEU A 18 -4.74 -0.52 -18.28
C LEU A 18 -3.24 -0.26 -18.36
N LYS A 19 -2.80 0.97 -18.13
CA LYS A 19 -1.37 1.32 -18.06
C LYS A 19 -0.70 0.64 -16.89
N PHE A 20 -1.37 0.57 -15.75
CA PHE A 20 -0.91 -0.07 -14.54
C PHE A 20 -0.86 -1.60 -14.69
N LEU A 21 -1.87 -2.21 -15.30
CA LEU A 21 -1.87 -3.64 -15.64
C LEU A 21 -0.77 -4.02 -16.63
N LYS A 22 -0.44 -3.15 -17.58
CA LYS A 22 0.74 -3.32 -18.46
C LYS A 22 2.06 -3.25 -17.71
N CYS A 23 2.14 -2.47 -16.64
CA CYS A 23 3.34 -2.39 -15.81
C CYS A 23 3.50 -3.58 -14.85
N LEU A 24 2.45 -4.35 -14.60
CA LEU A 24 2.47 -5.51 -13.70
C LEU A 24 2.87 -6.82 -14.38
N ASP A 25 3.19 -6.77 -15.68
CA ASP A 25 3.74 -7.85 -16.49
C ASP A 25 3.28 -9.29 -16.14
N GLN A 26 2.41 -9.76 -17.02
CA GLN A 26 2.46 -11.06 -17.74
C GLN A 26 2.27 -12.37 -16.98
N LYS A 27 2.03 -12.50 -15.69
CA LYS A 27 1.90 -13.88 -15.15
C LYS A 27 0.83 -14.19 -14.12
N HIS A 28 -0.04 -13.30 -13.70
CA HIS A 28 -1.15 -13.67 -12.81
C HIS A 28 -2.47 -13.02 -13.23
N THR A 29 -3.20 -13.73 -14.05
CA THR A 29 -4.64 -13.56 -14.30
C THR A 29 -5.41 -14.06 -13.10
N ASP A 30 -5.57 -13.25 -12.07
CA ASP A 30 -6.57 -13.50 -11.04
C ASP A 30 -7.63 -12.40 -11.14
N TYR A 31 -8.72 -12.74 -11.82
CA TYR A 31 -9.89 -11.89 -12.08
C TYR A 31 -10.70 -11.48 -10.82
N GLU A 32 -10.26 -11.84 -9.64
CA GLU A 32 -10.89 -11.44 -8.37
C GLU A 32 -10.49 -10.04 -7.89
N PHE A 33 -9.60 -9.34 -8.60
CA PHE A 33 -8.93 -8.14 -8.13
C PHE A 33 -9.64 -6.82 -8.44
N VAL A 34 -10.75 -6.83 -9.15
CA VAL A 34 -11.43 -5.59 -9.60
C VAL A 34 -12.37 -5.01 -8.54
N LYS A 35 -12.54 -5.65 -7.38
CA LYS A 35 -13.55 -5.24 -6.41
C LYS A 35 -13.14 -4.17 -5.40
N ASP A 36 -11.84 -3.90 -5.23
CA ASP A 36 -11.41 -2.81 -4.34
C ASP A 36 -10.06 -2.22 -4.79
N SER A 37 -10.12 -1.26 -5.71
CA SER A 37 -8.94 -0.59 -6.27
C SER A 37 -8.06 0.06 -5.17
N SER A 38 -8.66 0.53 -4.09
CA SER A 38 -7.97 1.20 -3.00
C SER A 38 -7.07 0.26 -2.19
N GLU A 39 -7.56 -0.91 -1.78
CA GLU A 39 -6.73 -1.91 -1.08
C GLU A 39 -5.55 -2.35 -1.95
N TYR A 40 -5.79 -2.54 -3.25
CA TYR A 40 -4.75 -2.93 -4.19
C TYR A 40 -3.62 -1.89 -4.28
N HIS A 41 -3.95 -0.60 -4.33
CA HIS A 41 -2.95 0.46 -4.36
C HIS A 41 -2.12 0.48 -3.07
N VAL A 42 -2.73 0.33 -1.89
CA VAL A 42 -2.00 0.25 -0.62
C VAL A 42 -1.06 -0.95 -0.58
N PHE A 43 -1.49 -2.12 -1.04
CA PHE A 43 -0.62 -3.30 -1.12
C PHE A 43 0.54 -3.09 -2.08
N SER A 44 0.30 -2.46 -3.22
CA SER A 44 1.33 -2.14 -4.22
C SER A 44 2.32 -1.12 -3.68
N LEU A 45 1.84 -0.10 -2.96
CA LEU A 45 2.66 0.88 -2.26
C LEU A 45 3.59 0.19 -1.24
N ILE A 46 3.04 -0.65 -0.38
CA ILE A 46 3.83 -1.40 0.61
C ILE A 46 4.88 -2.28 -0.08
N ASN A 47 4.51 -2.99 -1.15
CA ASN A 47 5.44 -3.86 -1.88
C ASN A 47 6.59 -3.07 -2.53
N SER A 48 6.30 -1.91 -3.13
CA SER A 48 7.33 -1.06 -3.73
C SER A 48 8.25 -0.45 -2.68
N CYS A 49 7.73 -0.02 -1.53
CA CYS A 49 8.53 0.42 -0.39
C CYS A 49 9.47 -0.68 0.10
N LEU A 50 8.94 -1.89 0.35
CA LEU A 50 9.74 -3.04 0.80
C LEU A 50 10.76 -3.52 -0.23
N SER A 51 10.59 -3.18 -1.49
CA SER A 51 11.53 -3.46 -2.57
C SER A 51 12.49 -2.30 -2.83
N ASN A 52 12.47 -1.28 -1.99
CA ASN A 52 13.29 -0.06 -2.10
C ASN A 52 13.11 0.68 -3.43
N GLN A 53 11.92 0.59 -4.03
CA GLN A 53 11.55 1.24 -5.28
C GLN A 53 10.88 2.59 -4.99
N VAL A 54 11.64 3.55 -4.47
CA VAL A 54 11.10 4.84 -4.00
C VAL A 54 10.32 5.57 -5.09
N SER A 55 10.85 5.66 -6.32
CA SER A 55 10.17 6.34 -7.43
C SER A 55 8.80 5.73 -7.72
N LYS A 56 8.71 4.39 -7.76
CA LYS A 56 7.45 3.68 -7.97
C LYS A 56 6.48 3.87 -6.81
N SER A 57 6.99 3.89 -5.58
CA SER A 57 6.16 4.16 -4.40
C SER A 57 5.54 5.55 -4.45
N LEU A 58 6.30 6.56 -4.89
CA LEU A 58 5.79 7.92 -5.05
C LEU A 58 4.79 8.04 -6.19
N GLU A 59 5.00 7.33 -7.30
CA GLU A 59 4.03 7.26 -8.40
C GLU A 59 2.68 6.68 -7.93
N ILE A 60 2.71 5.56 -7.20
CA ILE A 60 1.50 4.95 -6.63
C ILE A 60 0.81 5.92 -5.65
N LEU A 61 1.59 6.60 -4.81
CA LEU A 61 1.05 7.58 -3.87
C LEU A 61 0.31 8.72 -4.57
N GLU A 62 0.87 9.25 -5.67
CA GLU A 62 0.21 10.29 -6.46
C GLU A 62 -1.09 9.79 -7.12
N ILE A 63 -1.10 8.55 -7.61
CA ILE A 63 -2.32 7.92 -8.14
C ILE A 63 -3.40 7.83 -7.06
N MET A 64 -3.05 7.36 -5.86
CA MET A 64 -3.97 7.26 -4.73
C MET A 64 -4.55 8.62 -4.33
N LYS A 65 -3.69 9.65 -4.32
CA LYS A 65 -4.10 11.04 -4.03
C LYS A 65 -5.07 11.59 -5.08
N LEU A 66 -4.76 11.39 -6.38
CA LEU A 66 -5.62 11.80 -7.50
C LEU A 66 -6.98 11.10 -7.47
N ASN A 67 -7.01 9.83 -7.09
CA ASN A 67 -8.23 9.05 -6.93
C ASN A 67 -9.01 9.41 -5.66
N LYS A 68 -8.49 10.32 -4.83
CA LYS A 68 -9.11 10.73 -3.55
C LYS A 68 -9.41 9.53 -2.66
N GLU A 69 -8.46 8.59 -2.59
CA GLU A 69 -8.61 7.41 -1.76
C GLU A 69 -8.78 7.77 -0.28
N ASN A 70 -9.51 6.92 0.46
CA ASN A 70 -9.85 7.15 1.86
C ASN A 70 -8.60 7.04 2.75
N GLU A 71 -8.07 8.16 3.24
CA GLU A 71 -6.87 8.22 4.07
C GLU A 71 -6.94 7.36 5.34
N PRO A 72 -8.04 7.36 6.13
CA PRO A 72 -8.18 6.44 7.27
C PRO A 72 -8.12 4.98 6.87
N GLY A 73 -8.70 4.62 5.72
CA GLY A 73 -8.63 3.27 5.17
C GLY A 73 -7.20 2.85 4.83
N ILE A 74 -6.42 3.74 4.22
CA ILE A 74 -5.01 3.52 3.93
C ILE A 74 -4.22 3.24 5.21
N ILE A 75 -4.40 4.07 6.23
CA ILE A 75 -3.76 3.89 7.55
C ILE A 75 -4.11 2.52 8.14
N ALA A 76 -5.40 2.14 8.12
CA ALA A 76 -5.85 0.86 8.67
C ALA A 76 -5.20 -0.33 7.97
N VAL A 77 -5.10 -0.31 6.63
CA VAL A 77 -4.45 -1.37 5.85
C VAL A 77 -2.94 -1.44 6.15
N ILE A 78 -2.26 -0.29 6.24
CA ILE A 78 -0.83 -0.25 6.60
C ILE A 78 -0.62 -0.86 7.99
N HIS A 79 -1.42 -0.48 8.99
CA HIS A 79 -1.36 -1.06 10.33
C HIS A 79 -1.53 -2.59 10.31
N GLN A 80 -2.56 -3.07 9.63
CA GLN A 80 -2.83 -4.50 9.51
C GLN A 80 -1.64 -5.25 8.89
N GLN A 81 -1.00 -4.67 7.85
CA GLN A 81 0.16 -5.30 7.21
C GLN A 81 1.39 -5.31 8.14
N LEU A 82 1.62 -4.24 8.90
CA LEU A 82 2.70 -4.19 9.89
C LEU A 82 2.49 -5.22 11.00
N ASP A 83 1.25 -5.37 11.50
CA ASP A 83 0.89 -6.38 12.50
C ASP A 83 1.18 -7.79 12.00
N ARG A 84 0.75 -8.10 10.79
CA ARG A 84 0.98 -9.41 10.17
C ARG A 84 2.46 -9.72 9.99
N LEU A 85 3.25 -8.74 9.54
CA LEU A 85 4.69 -8.88 9.37
C LEU A 85 5.40 -9.12 10.71
N GLU A 86 5.03 -8.37 11.74
CA GLU A 86 5.61 -8.52 13.07
C GLU A 86 5.25 -9.87 13.70
N GLN A 87 3.98 -10.27 13.64
CA GLN A 87 3.52 -11.56 14.15
C GLN A 87 4.21 -12.71 13.43
N TYR A 88 4.35 -12.64 12.10
CA TYR A 88 5.09 -13.64 11.34
C TYR A 88 6.56 -13.75 11.76
N LYS A 89 7.22 -12.60 12.00
CA LYS A 89 8.62 -12.59 12.49
C LYS A 89 8.78 -13.18 13.88
N LYS A 90 7.80 -12.96 14.77
CA LYS A 90 7.82 -13.51 16.14
C LYS A 90 7.50 -15.01 16.17
N ASN A 91 6.55 -15.45 15.35
CA ASN A 91 6.10 -16.83 15.31
C ASN A 91 5.65 -17.24 13.90
N PRO A 92 6.58 -17.68 13.03
CA PRO A 92 6.25 -18.11 11.67
C PRO A 92 5.23 -19.26 11.62
N ASN A 93 5.18 -20.10 12.66
CA ASN A 93 4.28 -21.25 12.72
C ASN A 93 2.82 -20.88 13.08
N PHE A 94 2.60 -19.72 13.68
CA PHE A 94 1.26 -19.26 14.06
C PHE A 94 0.34 -19.12 12.84
N PHE A 95 0.88 -18.70 11.70
CA PHE A 95 0.14 -18.52 10.45
C PHE A 95 -0.06 -19.78 9.63
N LEU A 96 0.48 -20.92 10.05
CA LEU A 96 0.36 -22.17 9.30
C LEU A 96 -1.04 -22.80 9.43
N LYS A 97 -1.82 -22.43 10.44
CA LYS A 97 -3.19 -22.95 10.64
C LYS A 97 -4.23 -22.02 9.98
N GLY A 98 -4.84 -22.49 8.88
CA GLY A 98 -6.00 -21.83 8.27
C GLY A 98 -5.70 -20.69 7.30
N VAL A 99 -4.45 -20.44 6.95
CA VAL A 99 -4.06 -19.39 6.01
C VAL A 99 -3.64 -19.99 4.65
N PRO A 100 -4.10 -19.41 3.51
CA PRO A 100 -3.73 -19.88 2.19
C PRO A 100 -2.21 -19.87 1.99
N ARG A 101 -1.67 -20.91 1.35
CA ARG A 101 -0.22 -21.06 1.12
C ARG A 101 0.38 -19.90 0.34
N ASP A 102 -0.36 -19.38 -0.64
CA ASP A 102 0.10 -18.25 -1.47
C ASP A 102 0.27 -16.97 -0.67
N TYR A 103 -0.66 -16.71 0.26
CA TYR A 103 -0.53 -15.57 1.16
C TYR A 103 0.70 -15.70 2.08
N LEU A 104 0.92 -16.89 2.65
CA LEU A 104 2.10 -17.14 3.50
C LEU A 104 3.40 -16.98 2.74
N SER A 105 3.46 -17.44 1.49
CA SER A 105 4.64 -17.27 0.63
C SER A 105 4.94 -15.80 0.38
N LYS A 106 3.92 -14.99 0.06
CA LYS A 106 4.03 -13.54 -0.12
C LYS A 106 4.46 -12.84 1.19
N LEU A 107 3.88 -13.22 2.32
CA LEU A 107 4.22 -12.67 3.62
C LEU A 107 5.67 -12.99 4.04
N LYS A 108 6.11 -14.22 3.78
CA LYS A 108 7.50 -14.66 4.02
C LYS A 108 8.51 -13.83 3.23
N ILE A 109 8.22 -13.56 1.95
CA ILE A 109 9.07 -12.72 1.09
C ILE A 109 9.13 -11.29 1.65
N LYS A 110 7.98 -10.70 2.01
CA LYS A 110 7.91 -9.37 2.62
C LYS A 110 8.67 -9.30 3.96
N ALA A 111 8.48 -10.28 4.83
CA ALA A 111 9.13 -10.34 6.11
C ALA A 111 10.67 -10.45 6.02
N LYS A 112 11.22 -11.03 4.95
CA LYS A 112 12.66 -11.04 4.69
C LYS A 112 13.20 -9.67 4.26
N LYS A 113 12.39 -8.86 3.58
CA LYS A 113 12.80 -7.56 3.05
C LYS A 113 12.79 -6.43 4.07
N ILE A 114 12.00 -6.56 5.15
CA ILE A 114 11.88 -5.54 6.18
C ILE A 114 12.66 -5.93 7.44
N SER A 115 13.47 -5.01 7.94
CA SER A 115 14.21 -5.21 9.20
C SER A 115 13.34 -4.91 10.43
N PRO A 116 13.66 -5.48 11.62
CA PRO A 116 12.96 -5.14 12.86
C PRO A 116 13.00 -3.64 13.21
N PRO A 117 14.13 -2.91 13.05
CA PRO A 117 14.15 -1.46 13.22
C PRO A 117 13.20 -0.70 12.32
N GLN A 118 13.07 -1.11 11.04
CA GLN A 118 12.14 -0.51 10.11
C GLN A 118 10.68 -0.70 10.54
N ILE A 119 10.30 -1.90 10.98
CA ILE A 119 8.96 -2.16 11.53
C ILE A 119 8.71 -1.26 12.74
N LYS A 120 9.66 -1.17 13.67
CA LYS A 120 9.55 -0.33 14.87
C LYS A 120 9.39 1.15 14.52
N SER A 121 10.14 1.64 13.53
CA SER A 121 10.04 3.01 13.04
C SER A 121 8.67 3.30 12.44
N LEU A 122 8.15 2.42 11.56
CA LEU A 122 6.82 2.58 10.97
C LEU A 122 5.71 2.50 12.01
N ARG A 123 5.83 1.61 12.99
CA ARG A 123 4.87 1.51 14.10
C ARG A 123 4.75 2.78 14.94
N LYS A 124 5.79 3.60 14.96
CA LYS A 124 5.74 4.91 15.59
C LYS A 124 5.17 5.97 14.65
N LYS A 125 5.70 6.04 13.43
CA LYS A 125 5.37 7.10 12.47
C LYS A 125 3.92 7.04 11.94
N ILE A 126 3.36 5.85 11.75
CA ILE A 126 1.99 5.72 11.21
C ILE A 126 0.92 6.19 12.21
N PRO A 127 0.94 5.81 13.51
CA PRO A 127 0.05 6.40 14.50
C PRO A 127 0.22 7.91 14.69
N ASP A 128 1.46 8.41 14.64
CA ASP A 128 1.73 9.86 14.71
C ASP A 128 1.09 10.57 13.51
N LEU A 129 1.23 10.02 12.30
CA LEU A 129 0.54 10.52 11.11
C LEU A 129 -0.99 10.54 11.28
N ASP A 130 -1.59 9.43 11.76
CA ASP A 130 -3.05 9.35 11.99
C ASP A 130 -3.53 10.43 12.96
N LYS A 131 -2.82 10.61 14.07
CA LYS A 131 -3.11 11.62 15.08
C LYS A 131 -3.00 13.04 14.50
N ASP A 132 -1.92 13.35 13.82
CA ASP A 132 -1.65 14.69 13.30
C ASP A 132 -2.61 15.03 12.16
N PHE A 133 -2.96 14.07 11.32
CA PHE A 133 -4.00 14.22 10.31
C PHE A 133 -5.37 14.51 10.94
N LYS A 134 -5.82 13.71 11.90
CA LYS A 134 -7.12 13.87 12.60
C LYS A 134 -7.22 15.18 13.37
N THR A 135 -6.11 15.71 13.84
CA THR A 135 -6.06 17.00 14.57
C THR A 135 -5.81 18.21 13.66
N GLY A 136 -5.73 17.99 12.34
CA GLY A 136 -5.47 19.06 11.37
C GLY A 136 -4.06 19.67 11.43
N LYS A 137 -3.13 19.01 12.13
CA LYS A 137 -1.73 19.47 12.26
C LYS A 137 -0.87 19.13 11.06
N ALA A 138 -1.27 18.13 10.29
CA ALA A 138 -0.52 17.68 9.13
C ALA A 138 -1.42 17.32 7.95
N GLU A 139 -0.92 17.55 6.74
CA GLU A 139 -1.53 17.08 5.50
C GLU A 139 -1.08 15.65 5.24
N PHE A 140 -2.05 14.72 5.13
CA PHE A 140 -1.83 13.28 5.06
C PHE A 140 -0.83 12.86 3.98
N TRP A 141 -1.05 13.31 2.74
CA TRP A 141 -0.25 12.87 1.59
C TRP A 141 1.19 13.35 1.67
N THR A 142 1.40 14.56 2.19
CA THR A 142 2.74 15.13 2.40
C THR A 142 3.52 14.34 3.45
N GLU A 143 2.90 14.01 4.57
CA GLU A 143 3.57 13.26 5.63
C GLU A 143 3.80 11.80 5.23
N LEU A 144 2.83 11.16 4.57
CA LEU A 144 3.03 9.81 4.06
C LEU A 144 4.17 9.75 3.03
N ARG A 145 4.27 10.77 2.16
CA ARG A 145 5.40 10.93 1.23
C ARG A 145 6.75 10.99 1.96
N LYS A 146 6.85 11.77 3.03
CA LYS A 146 8.08 11.85 3.85
C LYS A 146 8.43 10.50 4.47
N ILE A 147 7.42 9.76 4.97
CA ILE A 147 7.62 8.41 5.52
C ILE A 147 8.18 7.48 4.45
N ILE A 148 7.63 7.50 3.23
CA ILE A 148 8.07 6.64 2.11
C ILE A 148 9.51 6.96 1.70
N VAL A 149 9.83 8.24 1.50
CA VAL A 149 11.19 8.66 1.12
C VAL A 149 12.21 8.24 2.16
N ASN A 150 11.89 8.44 3.44
CA ASN A 150 12.80 8.11 4.53
C ASN A 150 12.86 6.59 4.85
N PHE A 151 11.92 5.79 4.32
CA PHE A 151 11.89 4.35 4.58
C PHE A 151 13.12 3.63 4.03
N GLY A 152 13.61 4.05 2.86
CA GLY A 152 14.79 3.45 2.21
C GLY A 152 16.13 3.77 2.90
N TYR A 153 16.14 4.74 3.84
CA TYR A 153 17.36 5.18 4.54
C TYR A 153 17.46 4.67 5.99
N ILE A 154 16.53 3.82 6.44
CA ILE A 154 16.53 3.15 7.74
C ILE A 154 17.03 1.71 7.55
#